data_59e85654f91acc1d841b5b222b2fa8a6
#
_entry.id   59e85654f91acc1d841b5b222b2fa8a6
#
_cell.length_a   1.000
_cell.length_b   1.000
_cell.length_c   1.000
_cell.angle_alpha   90.00
_cell.angle_beta   90.00
_cell.angle_gamma   90.00
#
_symmetry.space_group_name_H-M   'P 1'
#
loop_
_entity.id
_entity.type
_entity.pdbx_description
1 polymer ?
#
loop_
_entity_poly.entity_id
_entity_poly.type
_entity_poly.pdbx_seq_one_letter_code
_entity_poly.pdbx_strand_id
1 'polypeptide(L)'
;MQRHIDTQIQALRQEFITMGLEVKAALEKAIISLKEDDKQAAKEVIEHDEVINNHETHLEKKTAQIIALQSPVAGDLREIISILKASSDLERLADHAVSIAKNVLLLREERRDDEIDMMIVKMGDNVLAMLASILKAYTEMDEKSAIKIAEMDAGNDGIFLDIRERAMGLVKTNPKFAGEGFDYLQIANHLERSGDYITNIAEWIVYTKKGKITELGRNDF
;
A
#
# COMPACT_ATOMS: atom_id res chain seq x y z
N MET A 1 29.36 -18.00 -13.93
CA MET A 1 28.27 -18.33 -14.89
C MET A 1 26.96 -18.13 -14.17
N GLN A 2 26.12 -17.19 -14.59
CA GLN A 2 24.83 -16.92 -13.97
C GLN A 2 23.89 -18.12 -14.23
N ARG A 3 23.22 -18.63 -13.19
CA ARG A 3 22.26 -19.72 -13.35
C ARG A 3 21.02 -19.19 -14.07
N HIS A 4 20.37 -20.03 -14.88
CA HIS A 4 19.14 -19.63 -15.58
C HIS A 4 18.05 -19.14 -14.62
N ILE A 5 17.94 -19.77 -13.46
CA ILE A 5 16.99 -19.37 -12.41
C ILE A 5 17.27 -17.96 -11.86
N ASP A 6 18.53 -17.55 -11.72
CA ASP A 6 18.88 -16.21 -11.23
C ASP A 6 18.32 -15.13 -12.15
N THR A 7 18.38 -15.34 -13.46
CA THR A 7 17.80 -14.43 -14.46
C THR A 7 16.28 -14.36 -14.35
N GLN A 8 15.62 -15.49 -14.10
CA GLN A 8 14.17 -15.54 -13.95
C GLN A 8 13.68 -14.85 -12.66
N ILE A 9 14.38 -15.06 -11.54
CA ILE A 9 14.07 -14.38 -10.27
C ILE A 9 14.28 -12.86 -10.41
N GLN A 10 15.35 -12.45 -11.08
CA GLN A 10 15.59 -11.03 -11.36
C GLN A 10 14.48 -10.42 -12.22
N ALA A 11 13.97 -11.15 -13.22
CA ALA A 11 12.84 -10.70 -14.03
C ALA A 11 11.54 -10.58 -13.20
N LEU A 12 11.25 -11.57 -12.33
CA LEU A 12 10.10 -11.49 -11.41
C LEU A 12 10.20 -10.26 -10.49
N ARG A 13 11.38 -10.02 -9.91
CA ARG A 13 11.60 -8.85 -9.05
C ARG A 13 11.37 -7.55 -9.81
N GLN A 14 11.82 -7.45 -11.06
CA GLN A 14 11.59 -6.26 -11.87
C GLN A 14 10.11 -6.04 -12.17
N GLU A 15 9.34 -7.09 -12.46
CA GLU A 15 7.91 -7.01 -12.67
C GLU A 15 7.17 -6.60 -11.38
N PHE A 16 7.56 -7.16 -10.23
CA PHE A 16 7.05 -6.73 -8.93
C PHE A 16 7.28 -5.23 -8.68
N ILE A 17 8.48 -4.71 -8.98
CA ILE A 17 8.77 -3.27 -8.83
C ILE A 17 7.91 -2.44 -9.80
N THR A 18 7.71 -2.90 -11.03
CA THR A 18 6.85 -2.21 -12.01
C THR A 18 5.40 -2.13 -11.48
N MET A 19 4.84 -3.22 -10.98
CA MET A 19 3.54 -3.25 -10.33
C MET A 19 3.48 -2.29 -9.13
N GLY A 20 4.51 -2.27 -8.28
CA GLY A 20 4.59 -1.36 -7.15
C GLY A 20 4.58 0.12 -7.53
N LEU A 21 5.19 0.49 -8.67
CA LEU A 21 5.15 1.85 -9.20
C LEU A 21 3.76 2.22 -9.73
N GLU A 22 3.03 1.27 -10.32
CA GLU A 22 1.64 1.46 -10.76
C GLU A 22 0.72 1.67 -9.55
N VAL A 23 0.87 0.85 -8.50
CA VAL A 23 0.15 1.01 -7.23
C VAL A 23 0.43 2.35 -6.59
N LYS A 24 1.71 2.77 -6.57
CA LYS A 24 2.10 4.09 -6.05
C LYS A 24 1.40 5.22 -6.82
N ALA A 25 1.36 5.14 -8.14
CA ALA A 25 0.70 6.16 -8.97
C ALA A 25 -0.82 6.20 -8.73
N ALA A 26 -1.47 5.04 -8.54
CA ALA A 26 -2.89 4.96 -8.20
C ALA A 26 -3.19 5.60 -6.84
N LEU A 27 -2.39 5.29 -5.81
CA LEU A 27 -2.55 5.87 -4.48
C LEU A 27 -2.29 7.39 -4.48
N GLU A 28 -1.23 7.86 -5.15
CA GLU A 28 -0.92 9.27 -5.31
C GLU A 28 -2.08 10.03 -5.98
N LYS A 29 -2.65 9.45 -7.04
CA LYS A 29 -3.80 10.02 -7.74
C LYS A 29 -5.06 10.06 -6.86
N ALA A 30 -5.30 9.03 -6.04
CA ALA A 30 -6.40 9.01 -5.09
C ALA A 30 -6.26 10.12 -4.03
N ILE A 31 -5.05 10.37 -3.52
CA ILE A 31 -4.78 11.45 -2.56
C ILE A 31 -4.93 12.83 -3.23
N ILE A 32 -4.41 13.01 -4.44
CA ILE A 32 -4.56 14.25 -5.22
C ILE A 32 -6.04 14.53 -5.49
N SER A 33 -6.84 13.51 -5.81
CA SER A 33 -8.28 13.68 -6.05
C SER A 33 -9.03 14.23 -4.84
N LEU A 34 -8.61 13.86 -3.63
CA LEU A 34 -9.12 14.49 -2.40
C LEU A 34 -8.64 15.94 -2.29
N LYS A 35 -7.34 16.16 -2.39
CA LYS A 35 -6.70 17.47 -2.18
C LYS A 35 -7.24 18.54 -3.11
N GLU A 36 -7.48 18.21 -4.37
CA GLU A 36 -7.89 19.13 -5.43
C GLU A 36 -9.40 19.07 -5.74
N ASP A 37 -10.16 18.25 -5.00
CA ASP A 37 -11.57 17.90 -5.25
C ASP A 37 -11.81 17.43 -6.70
N ASP A 38 -10.82 16.74 -7.27
CA ASP A 38 -10.88 16.23 -8.64
C ASP A 38 -11.61 14.88 -8.71
N LYS A 39 -12.93 14.94 -8.90
CA LYS A 39 -13.78 13.75 -9.04
C LYS A 39 -13.46 12.93 -10.31
N GLN A 40 -12.86 13.54 -11.33
CA GLN A 40 -12.44 12.82 -12.52
C GLN A 40 -11.20 11.98 -12.25
N ALA A 41 -10.21 12.53 -11.55
CA ALA A 41 -9.03 11.77 -11.10
C ALA A 41 -9.43 10.57 -10.23
N ALA A 42 -10.43 10.74 -9.33
CA ALA A 42 -10.95 9.62 -8.52
C ALA A 42 -11.56 8.50 -9.39
N LYS A 43 -12.33 8.83 -10.43
CA LYS A 43 -12.89 7.82 -11.37
C LYS A 43 -11.79 7.08 -12.12
N GLU A 44 -10.76 7.77 -12.57
CA GLU A 44 -9.64 7.17 -13.29
C GLU A 44 -8.86 6.16 -12.42
N VAL A 45 -8.74 6.39 -11.10
CA VAL A 45 -8.17 5.40 -10.17
C VAL A 45 -9.02 4.12 -10.16
N ILE A 46 -10.34 4.25 -10.09
CA ILE A 46 -11.27 3.12 -10.06
C ILE A 46 -11.22 2.32 -11.38
N GLU A 47 -11.15 3.02 -12.53
CA GLU A 47 -11.09 2.40 -13.83
C GLU A 47 -9.76 1.68 -14.12
N HIS A 48 -8.69 2.12 -13.49
CA HIS A 48 -7.35 1.55 -13.70
C HIS A 48 -7.06 0.29 -12.87
N ASP A 49 -7.91 -0.05 -11.91
CA ASP A 49 -7.76 -1.17 -10.98
C ASP A 49 -7.53 -2.52 -11.69
N GLU A 50 -8.28 -2.81 -12.74
CA GLU A 50 -8.17 -4.06 -13.51
C GLU A 50 -6.76 -4.29 -14.08
N VAL A 51 -6.01 -3.22 -14.37
CA VAL A 51 -4.63 -3.31 -14.88
C VAL A 51 -3.71 -3.90 -13.82
N ILE A 52 -3.82 -3.43 -12.56
CA ILE A 52 -3.01 -3.89 -11.44
C ILE A 52 -3.37 -5.35 -11.09
N ASN A 53 -4.66 -5.70 -11.07
CA ASN A 53 -5.14 -7.05 -10.81
C ASN A 53 -4.65 -8.05 -11.87
N ASN A 54 -4.61 -7.65 -13.14
CA ASN A 54 -4.04 -8.45 -14.21
C ASN A 54 -2.52 -8.62 -14.05
N HIS A 55 -1.83 -7.60 -13.56
CA HIS A 55 -0.39 -7.66 -13.29
C HIS A 55 -0.06 -8.66 -12.17
N GLU A 56 -0.81 -8.63 -11.06
CA GLU A 56 -0.69 -9.63 -9.99
C GLU A 56 -0.91 -11.04 -10.53
N THR A 57 -2.02 -11.28 -11.22
CA THR A 57 -2.34 -12.58 -11.82
C THR A 57 -1.23 -13.09 -12.75
N HIS A 58 -0.57 -12.18 -13.50
CA HIS A 58 0.57 -12.52 -14.34
C HIS A 58 1.78 -12.95 -13.51
N LEU A 59 2.11 -12.21 -12.46
CA LEU A 59 3.19 -12.54 -11.53
C LEU A 59 2.97 -13.90 -10.85
N GLU A 60 1.74 -14.18 -10.39
CA GLU A 60 1.38 -15.48 -9.82
C GLU A 60 1.62 -16.64 -10.78
N LYS A 61 1.10 -16.55 -12.00
CA LYS A 61 1.29 -17.57 -13.04
C LYS A 61 2.76 -17.81 -13.35
N LYS A 62 3.53 -16.74 -13.51
CA LYS A 62 4.95 -16.80 -13.82
C LYS A 62 5.75 -17.42 -12.65
N THR A 63 5.41 -17.06 -11.42
CA THR A 63 5.97 -17.64 -10.19
C THR A 63 5.73 -19.15 -10.14
N ALA A 64 4.48 -19.58 -10.36
CA ALA A 64 4.12 -21.00 -10.37
C ALA A 64 4.86 -21.78 -11.47
N GLN A 65 5.02 -21.20 -12.67
CA GLN A 65 5.78 -21.80 -13.77
C GLN A 65 7.26 -22.00 -13.41
N ILE A 66 7.90 -20.98 -12.80
CA ILE A 66 9.30 -21.08 -12.38
C ILE A 66 9.48 -22.18 -11.33
N ILE A 67 8.60 -22.24 -10.33
CA ILE A 67 8.66 -23.31 -9.31
C ILE A 67 8.53 -24.69 -9.96
N ALA A 68 7.57 -24.88 -10.86
CA ALA A 68 7.31 -26.17 -11.52
C ALA A 68 8.46 -26.61 -12.44
N LEU A 69 9.07 -25.68 -13.17
CA LEU A 69 10.05 -26.01 -14.21
C LEU A 69 11.50 -26.02 -13.70
N GLN A 70 11.83 -25.21 -12.68
CA GLN A 70 13.21 -25.04 -12.23
C GLN A 70 13.52 -25.76 -10.92
N SER A 71 12.50 -26.24 -10.19
CA SER A 71 12.67 -26.91 -8.88
C SER A 71 13.60 -26.12 -7.94
N PRO A 72 13.27 -24.84 -7.64
CA PRO A 72 14.14 -23.95 -6.87
C PRO A 72 14.43 -24.53 -5.48
N VAL A 73 15.64 -24.25 -4.95
CA VAL A 73 16.06 -24.75 -3.64
C VAL A 73 16.15 -23.60 -2.62
N ALA A 74 15.88 -23.95 -1.38
CA ALA A 74 16.06 -23.11 -0.18
C ALA A 74 15.95 -21.58 -0.40
N GLY A 75 17.05 -20.90 -0.72
CA GLY A 75 17.12 -19.46 -0.89
C GLY A 75 16.32 -18.95 -2.07
N ASP A 76 16.44 -19.60 -3.22
CA ASP A 76 15.73 -19.24 -4.44
C ASP A 76 14.21 -19.38 -4.26
N LEU A 77 13.78 -20.48 -3.63
CA LEU A 77 12.35 -20.71 -3.34
C LEU A 77 11.79 -19.66 -2.38
N ARG A 78 12.55 -19.29 -1.33
CA ARG A 78 12.08 -18.23 -0.40
C ARG A 78 11.90 -16.90 -1.10
N GLU A 79 12.81 -16.51 -1.97
CA GLU A 79 12.70 -15.26 -2.73
C GLU A 79 11.48 -15.27 -3.65
N ILE A 80 11.25 -16.37 -4.37
CA ILE A 80 10.08 -16.53 -5.24
C ILE A 80 8.77 -16.44 -4.45
N ILE A 81 8.70 -17.11 -3.27
CA ILE A 81 7.53 -17.04 -2.40
C ILE A 81 7.33 -15.63 -1.85
N SER A 82 8.42 -14.93 -1.50
CA SER A 82 8.34 -13.55 -1.04
C SER A 82 7.78 -12.60 -2.10
N ILE A 83 8.20 -12.75 -3.36
CA ILE A 83 7.66 -11.96 -4.48
C ILE A 83 6.15 -12.23 -4.63
N LEU A 84 5.73 -13.52 -4.61
CA LEU A 84 4.33 -13.90 -4.71
C LEU A 84 3.47 -13.28 -3.61
N LYS A 85 3.94 -13.32 -2.36
CA LYS A 85 3.23 -12.77 -1.21
C LYS A 85 3.20 -11.24 -1.23
N ALA A 86 4.34 -10.62 -1.50
CA ALA A 86 4.44 -9.17 -1.61
C ALA A 86 3.62 -8.60 -2.77
N SER A 87 3.44 -9.33 -3.89
CA SER A 87 2.56 -8.89 -4.99
C SER A 87 1.10 -8.87 -4.58
N SER A 88 0.65 -9.82 -3.76
CA SER A 88 -0.70 -9.80 -3.20
C SER A 88 -0.90 -8.64 -2.20
N ASP A 89 0.14 -8.29 -1.41
CA ASP A 89 0.07 -7.11 -0.55
C ASP A 89 0.02 -5.80 -1.37
N LEU A 90 0.70 -5.72 -2.53
CA LEU A 90 0.60 -4.59 -3.46
C LEU A 90 -0.80 -4.48 -4.10
N GLU A 91 -1.41 -5.59 -4.48
CA GLU A 91 -2.77 -5.59 -5.04
C GLU A 91 -3.78 -5.06 -4.00
N ARG A 92 -3.70 -5.54 -2.74
CA ARG A 92 -4.55 -5.02 -1.65
C ARG A 92 -4.34 -3.54 -1.38
N LEU A 93 -3.11 -3.06 -1.54
CA LEU A 93 -2.81 -1.63 -1.42
C LEU A 93 -3.46 -0.83 -2.56
N ALA A 94 -3.53 -1.38 -3.78
CA ALA A 94 -4.28 -0.80 -4.89
C ALA A 94 -5.79 -0.79 -4.62
N ASP A 95 -6.36 -1.87 -4.07
CA ASP A 95 -7.75 -1.93 -3.62
C ASP A 95 -8.08 -0.81 -2.61
N HIS A 96 -7.13 -0.48 -1.72
CA HIS A 96 -7.30 0.64 -0.80
C HIS A 96 -7.26 1.99 -1.53
N ALA A 97 -6.41 2.18 -2.53
CA ALA A 97 -6.43 3.40 -3.35
C ALA A 97 -7.78 3.57 -4.08
N VAL A 98 -8.36 2.50 -4.61
CA VAL A 98 -9.71 2.48 -5.20
C VAL A 98 -10.77 2.83 -4.16
N SER A 99 -10.67 2.28 -2.94
CA SER A 99 -11.61 2.55 -1.86
C SER A 99 -11.54 4.01 -1.40
N ILE A 100 -10.33 4.59 -1.31
CA ILE A 100 -10.13 6.02 -1.05
C ILE A 100 -10.83 6.84 -2.14
N ALA A 101 -10.58 6.56 -3.43
CA ALA A 101 -11.18 7.26 -4.54
C ALA A 101 -12.72 7.19 -4.52
N LYS A 102 -13.31 6.02 -4.18
CA LYS A 102 -14.75 5.85 -4.02
C LYS A 102 -15.31 6.75 -2.91
N ASN A 103 -14.65 6.83 -1.76
CA ASN A 103 -15.08 7.69 -0.66
C ASN A 103 -14.91 9.19 -1.01
N VAL A 104 -13.85 9.57 -1.73
CA VAL A 104 -13.69 10.94 -2.26
C VAL A 104 -14.87 11.35 -3.13
N LEU A 105 -15.41 10.45 -3.96
CA LEU A 105 -16.60 10.74 -4.78
C LEU A 105 -17.86 11.02 -3.95
N LEU A 106 -17.95 10.54 -2.73
CA LEU A 106 -19.10 10.73 -1.83
C LEU A 106 -19.02 12.05 -1.05
N LEU A 107 -17.83 12.60 -0.82
CA LEU A 107 -17.63 13.87 -0.12
C LEU A 107 -18.29 15.01 -0.91
N ARG A 108 -19.05 15.88 -0.19
CA ARG A 108 -19.69 17.06 -0.75
C ARG A 108 -18.85 18.29 -0.48
N GLU A 109 -18.55 19.07 -1.51
CA GLU A 109 -17.71 20.26 -1.43
C GLU A 109 -18.15 21.21 -0.30
N GLU A 110 -19.46 21.48 -0.16
CA GLU A 110 -19.98 22.43 0.82
C GLU A 110 -19.90 21.93 2.27
N ARG A 111 -19.46 20.69 2.49
CA ARG A 111 -19.38 20.04 3.80
C ARG A 111 -18.01 19.48 4.10
N ARG A 112 -17.02 19.86 3.33
CA ARG A 112 -15.64 19.46 3.60
C ARG A 112 -15.08 20.19 4.83
N ASP A 113 -14.13 19.56 5.50
CA ASP A 113 -13.39 20.13 6.61
C ASP A 113 -11.91 20.20 6.24
N ASP A 114 -11.41 21.43 6.02
CA ASP A 114 -10.05 21.67 5.54
C ASP A 114 -8.97 21.07 6.44
N GLU A 115 -9.23 20.96 7.76
CA GLU A 115 -8.26 20.41 8.69
C GLU A 115 -8.18 18.88 8.58
N ILE A 116 -9.33 18.20 8.39
CA ILE A 116 -9.34 16.75 8.10
C ILE A 116 -8.68 16.50 6.75
N ASP A 117 -8.98 17.31 5.73
CA ASP A 117 -8.34 17.19 4.42
C ASP A 117 -6.82 17.27 4.52
N MET A 118 -6.29 18.27 5.27
CA MET A 118 -4.84 18.41 5.49
C MET A 118 -4.25 17.21 6.23
N MET A 119 -4.93 16.68 7.24
CA MET A 119 -4.46 15.50 7.98
C MET A 119 -4.44 14.25 7.08
N ILE A 120 -5.46 14.03 6.25
CA ILE A 120 -5.50 12.91 5.31
C ILE A 120 -4.39 13.04 4.26
N VAL A 121 -4.18 14.22 3.69
CA VAL A 121 -3.09 14.46 2.73
C VAL A 121 -1.74 14.15 3.38
N LYS A 122 -1.51 14.61 4.61
CA LYS A 122 -0.27 14.32 5.35
C LYS A 122 -0.07 12.82 5.58
N MET A 123 -1.13 12.12 5.96
CA MET A 123 -1.09 10.65 6.14
C MET A 123 -0.81 9.95 4.81
N GLY A 124 -1.43 10.40 3.73
CA GLY A 124 -1.19 9.91 2.37
C GLY A 124 0.26 10.12 1.92
N ASP A 125 0.83 11.30 2.15
CA ASP A 125 2.23 11.60 1.83
C ASP A 125 3.19 10.66 2.59
N ASN A 126 2.91 10.36 3.86
CA ASN A 126 3.69 9.41 4.65
C ASN A 126 3.63 8.00 4.03
N VAL A 127 2.44 7.51 3.70
CA VAL A 127 2.24 6.17 3.08
C VAL A 127 2.95 6.10 1.72
N LEU A 128 2.87 7.14 0.90
CA LEU A 128 3.59 7.22 -0.39
C LEU A 128 5.11 7.19 -0.20
N ALA A 129 5.63 7.88 0.82
CA ALA A 129 7.06 7.85 1.16
C ALA A 129 7.50 6.47 1.64
N MET A 130 6.69 5.80 2.46
CA MET A 130 6.92 4.42 2.88
C MET A 130 6.94 3.48 1.68
N LEU A 131 5.94 3.57 0.77
CA LEU A 131 5.84 2.73 -0.42
C LEU A 131 7.04 2.93 -1.36
N ALA A 132 7.44 4.16 -1.63
CA ALA A 132 8.62 4.45 -2.44
C ALA A 132 9.90 3.86 -1.82
N SER A 133 10.04 3.97 -0.49
CA SER A 133 11.19 3.49 0.25
C SER A 133 11.24 1.95 0.29
N ILE A 134 10.10 1.28 0.46
CA ILE A 134 10.06 -0.19 0.51
C ILE A 134 10.33 -0.82 -0.85
N LEU A 135 9.85 -0.22 -1.95
CA LEU A 135 10.17 -0.69 -3.30
C LEU A 135 11.68 -0.60 -3.59
N LYS A 136 12.33 0.47 -3.12
CA LYS A 136 13.79 0.58 -3.20
C LYS A 136 14.47 -0.49 -2.33
N ALA A 137 14.07 -0.64 -1.08
CA ALA A 137 14.63 -1.66 -0.18
C ALA A 137 14.44 -3.08 -0.74
N TYR A 138 13.30 -3.35 -1.41
CA TYR A 138 13.02 -4.62 -2.06
C TYR A 138 13.97 -4.88 -3.25
N THR A 139 14.24 -3.86 -4.06
CA THR A 139 15.21 -3.95 -5.17
C THR A 139 16.61 -4.34 -4.69
N GLU A 140 17.04 -3.74 -3.58
CA GLU A 140 18.36 -3.93 -2.98
C GLU A 140 18.40 -5.12 -2.00
N MET A 141 17.23 -5.69 -1.66
CA MET A 141 17.03 -6.68 -0.60
C MET A 141 17.66 -6.21 0.73
N ASP A 142 17.43 -4.93 1.06
CA ASP A 142 17.99 -4.27 2.26
C ASP A 142 17.07 -4.46 3.46
N GLU A 143 17.40 -5.46 4.28
CA GLU A 143 16.70 -5.78 5.52
C GLU A 143 16.68 -4.61 6.52
N LYS A 144 17.79 -3.87 6.64
CA LYS A 144 17.89 -2.79 7.65
C LYS A 144 16.98 -1.63 7.30
N SER A 145 16.91 -1.28 6.01
CA SER A 145 15.97 -0.27 5.53
C SER A 145 14.53 -0.74 5.66
N ALA A 146 14.24 -2.01 5.38
CA ALA A 146 12.90 -2.57 5.53
C ALA A 146 12.37 -2.45 6.97
N ILE A 147 13.18 -2.80 7.97
CA ILE A 147 12.79 -2.67 9.39
C ILE A 147 12.50 -1.21 9.76
N LYS A 148 13.34 -0.27 9.33
CA LYS A 148 13.12 1.17 9.60
C LYS A 148 11.85 1.70 8.93
N ILE A 149 11.51 1.20 7.75
CA ILE A 149 10.30 1.62 7.04
C ILE A 149 9.05 1.13 7.79
N ALA A 150 9.06 -0.10 8.32
CA ALA A 150 7.99 -0.61 9.17
C ALA A 150 7.78 0.23 10.44
N GLU A 151 8.87 0.75 11.04
CA GLU A 151 8.79 1.64 12.21
C GLU A 151 8.14 3.01 11.90
N MET A 152 8.10 3.43 10.62
CA MET A 152 7.47 4.71 10.23
C MET A 152 5.94 4.67 10.34
N ASP A 153 5.35 3.49 10.30
CA ASP A 153 3.88 3.31 10.28
C ASP A 153 3.19 3.82 11.56
N ALA A 154 3.85 3.73 12.71
CA ALA A 154 3.34 4.26 13.97
C ALA A 154 2.98 5.77 13.92
N GLY A 155 3.57 6.54 12.99
CA GLY A 155 3.21 7.94 12.76
C GLY A 155 1.84 8.12 12.13
N ASN A 156 1.39 7.15 11.32
CA ASN A 156 0.07 7.18 10.67
C ASN A 156 -1.05 6.87 11.67
N ASP A 157 -0.82 5.98 12.63
CA ASP A 157 -1.77 5.66 13.71
C ASP A 157 -2.15 6.91 14.51
N GLY A 158 -1.17 7.76 14.84
CA GLY A 158 -1.41 9.02 15.53
C GLY A 158 -2.30 9.96 14.72
N ILE A 159 -2.02 10.13 13.43
CA ILE A 159 -2.83 11.00 12.55
C ILE A 159 -4.25 10.43 12.38
N PHE A 160 -4.41 9.12 12.27
CA PHE A 160 -5.72 8.46 12.22
C PHE A 160 -6.56 8.78 13.47
N LEU A 161 -5.97 8.74 14.66
CA LEU A 161 -6.66 9.08 15.91
C LEU A 161 -7.09 10.54 15.95
N ASP A 162 -6.24 11.47 15.48
CA ASP A 162 -6.57 12.90 15.40
C ASP A 162 -7.74 13.15 14.43
N ILE A 163 -7.74 12.51 13.25
CA ILE A 163 -8.84 12.59 12.28
C ILE A 163 -10.14 12.08 12.91
N ARG A 164 -10.08 10.95 13.63
CA ARG A 164 -11.25 10.36 14.29
C ARG A 164 -11.81 11.29 15.36
N GLU A 165 -10.97 11.87 16.20
CA GLU A 165 -11.39 12.79 17.27
C GLU A 165 -12.07 14.01 16.68
N ARG A 166 -11.47 14.63 15.65
CA ARG A 166 -12.04 15.80 14.98
C ARG A 166 -13.36 15.48 14.29
N ALA A 167 -13.45 14.41 13.51
CA ALA A 167 -14.69 14.02 12.84
C ALA A 167 -15.83 13.79 13.85
N MET A 168 -15.56 13.09 14.96
CA MET A 168 -16.53 12.88 16.01
C MET A 168 -16.92 14.19 16.70
N GLY A 169 -16.00 15.13 16.88
CA GLY A 169 -16.27 16.47 17.41
C GLY A 169 -17.23 17.26 16.52
N LEU A 170 -16.99 17.23 15.20
CA LEU A 170 -17.85 17.88 14.22
C LEU A 170 -19.26 17.27 14.17
N VAL A 171 -19.39 15.94 14.23
CA VAL A 171 -20.71 15.27 14.29
C VAL A 171 -21.50 15.67 15.53
N LYS A 172 -20.85 15.82 16.70
CA LYS A 172 -21.51 16.26 17.95
C LYS A 172 -22.07 17.68 17.82
N THR A 173 -21.38 18.59 17.15
CA THR A 173 -21.82 19.99 16.99
C THR A 173 -22.74 20.18 15.79
N ASN A 174 -22.57 19.37 14.75
CA ASN A 174 -23.38 19.38 13.54
C ASN A 174 -23.72 17.94 13.09
N PRO A 175 -24.84 17.36 13.52
CA PRO A 175 -25.23 15.99 13.15
C PRO A 175 -25.38 15.76 11.64
N LYS A 176 -25.53 16.81 10.84
CA LYS A 176 -25.59 16.70 9.37
C LYS A 176 -24.25 16.34 8.75
N PHE A 177 -23.15 16.47 9.51
CA PHE A 177 -21.79 16.08 9.09
C PHE A 177 -21.54 14.56 9.23
N ALA A 178 -22.49 13.78 9.75
CA ALA A 178 -22.28 12.36 10.03
C ALA A 178 -21.89 11.53 8.79
N GLY A 179 -22.46 11.87 7.61
CA GLY A 179 -22.10 11.20 6.34
C GLY A 179 -20.65 11.46 5.95
N GLU A 180 -20.30 12.73 5.85
CA GLU A 180 -18.96 13.17 5.49
C GLU A 180 -17.92 12.72 6.54
N GLY A 181 -18.27 12.76 7.82
CA GLY A 181 -17.42 12.26 8.91
C GLY A 181 -17.14 10.76 8.78
N PHE A 182 -18.12 9.97 8.35
CA PHE A 182 -17.94 8.55 8.06
C PHE A 182 -17.01 8.34 6.84
N ASP A 183 -17.23 9.07 5.75
CA ASP A 183 -16.42 8.95 4.53
C ASP A 183 -14.96 9.32 4.80
N TYR A 184 -14.71 10.37 5.60
CA TYR A 184 -13.37 10.74 6.05
C TYR A 184 -12.68 9.64 6.88
N LEU A 185 -13.41 9.02 7.80
CA LEU A 185 -12.88 7.91 8.59
C LEU A 185 -12.57 6.69 7.73
N GLN A 186 -13.36 6.42 6.70
CA GLN A 186 -13.08 5.35 5.76
C GLN A 186 -11.80 5.63 4.95
N ILE A 187 -11.61 6.86 4.46
CA ILE A 187 -10.39 7.26 3.76
C ILE A 187 -9.17 7.08 4.66
N ALA A 188 -9.24 7.59 5.89
CA ALA A 188 -8.15 7.47 6.86
C ALA A 188 -7.84 6.00 7.22
N ASN A 189 -8.88 5.17 7.41
CA ASN A 189 -8.71 3.73 7.67
C ASN A 189 -8.07 3.00 6.49
N HIS A 190 -8.39 3.36 5.24
CA HIS A 190 -7.75 2.77 4.08
C HIS A 190 -6.28 3.18 3.96
N LEU A 191 -5.92 4.40 4.37
CA LEU A 191 -4.51 4.83 4.43
C LEU A 191 -3.73 4.11 5.53
N GLU A 192 -4.32 3.93 6.72
CA GLU A 192 -3.70 3.17 7.81
C GLU A 192 -3.43 1.73 7.36
N ARG A 193 -4.43 1.05 6.79
CA ARG A 193 -4.24 -0.29 6.27
C ARG A 193 -3.25 -0.38 5.11
N SER A 194 -3.08 0.70 4.35
CA SER A 194 -2.02 0.76 3.33
C SER A 194 -0.63 0.72 3.96
N GLY A 195 -0.43 1.35 5.12
CA GLY A 195 0.78 1.25 5.92
C GLY A 195 1.06 -0.17 6.40
N ASP A 196 0.03 -0.87 6.90
CA ASP A 196 0.11 -2.29 7.29
C ASP A 196 0.64 -3.17 6.14
N TYR A 197 0.12 -3.01 4.92
CA TYR A 197 0.57 -3.81 3.77
C TYR A 197 2.00 -3.48 3.35
N ILE A 198 2.45 -2.23 3.51
CA ILE A 198 3.85 -1.88 3.30
C ILE A 198 4.74 -2.53 4.35
N THR A 199 4.29 -2.61 5.60
CA THR A 199 4.97 -3.34 6.68
C THR A 199 5.05 -4.84 6.38
N ASN A 200 3.99 -5.46 5.84
CA ASN A 200 4.06 -6.85 5.36
C ASN A 200 5.12 -7.04 4.28
N ILE A 201 5.23 -6.11 3.31
CA ILE A 201 6.29 -6.18 2.29
C ILE A 201 7.69 -6.10 2.94
N ALA A 202 7.87 -5.30 4.00
CA ALA A 202 9.12 -5.26 4.76
C ALA A 202 9.42 -6.61 5.43
N GLU A 203 8.41 -7.26 6.00
CA GLU A 203 8.54 -8.61 6.59
C GLU A 203 8.97 -9.65 5.55
N TRP A 204 8.49 -9.56 4.29
CA TRP A 204 8.90 -10.45 3.23
C TRP A 204 10.37 -10.26 2.83
N ILE A 205 10.91 -9.04 2.88
CA ILE A 205 12.35 -8.80 2.71
C ILE A 205 13.14 -9.50 3.81
N VAL A 206 12.74 -9.33 5.07
CA VAL A 206 13.37 -9.96 6.24
C VAL A 206 13.29 -11.49 6.14
N TYR A 207 12.13 -12.03 5.76
CA TYR A 207 11.95 -13.47 5.56
C TYR A 207 12.88 -14.03 4.50
N THR A 208 13.05 -13.36 3.37
CA THR A 208 13.98 -13.80 2.31
C THR A 208 15.40 -13.94 2.84
N LYS A 209 15.84 -13.02 3.71
CA LYS A 209 17.19 -13.02 4.29
C LYS A 209 17.36 -14.04 5.41
N LYS A 210 16.42 -14.08 6.36
CA LYS A 210 16.55 -14.88 7.60
C LYS A 210 15.91 -16.27 7.52
N GLY A 211 14.97 -16.48 6.59
CA GLY A 211 14.21 -17.71 6.50
C GLY A 211 13.19 -17.90 7.63
N LYS A 212 12.88 -16.84 8.37
CA LYS A 212 11.88 -16.82 9.44
C LYS A 212 10.96 -15.62 9.23
N ILE A 213 9.66 -15.84 9.37
CA ILE A 213 8.68 -14.75 9.43
C ILE A 213 8.90 -14.02 10.75
N THR A 214 9.06 -12.70 10.68
CA THR A 214 9.26 -11.82 11.83
C THR A 214 8.21 -10.73 11.72
N GLU A 215 7.35 -10.60 12.72
CA GLU A 215 6.38 -9.51 12.77
C GLU A 215 7.10 -8.19 13.08
N LEU A 216 6.84 -7.17 12.27
CA LEU A 216 7.39 -5.81 12.38
C LEU A 216 6.24 -4.85 12.69
N GLY A 217 6.54 -3.70 13.30
CA GLY A 217 5.57 -2.61 13.45
C GLY A 217 4.48 -2.83 14.50
N ARG A 218 4.38 -3.99 15.17
CA ARG A 218 3.44 -4.16 16.29
C ARG A 218 3.94 -3.38 17.50
N ASN A 219 3.34 -2.23 17.74
CA ASN A 219 3.28 -1.68 19.08
C ASN A 219 2.20 -2.47 19.83
N ASP A 220 2.60 -3.33 20.78
CA ASP A 220 1.67 -3.94 21.74
C ASP A 220 0.95 -2.80 22.48
N PHE A 221 -0.35 -2.60 22.19
CA PHE A 221 -1.26 -1.76 22.96
C PHE A 221 -1.72 -2.48 24.21
#